data_9102354ae21bc547844332736392d504
#
_entry.id   9102354ae21bc547844332736392d504
#
_cell.length_a   1.000
_cell.length_b   1.000
_cell.length_c   1.000
_cell.angle_alpha   90.00
_cell.angle_beta   90.00
_cell.angle_gamma   90.00
#
_symmetry.space_group_name_H-M   'P 1'
#
loop_
_entity.id
_entity.type
_entity.pdbx_description
1 polymer ?
#
loop_
_entity_poly.entity_id
_entity_poly.type
_entity_poly.pdbx_seq_one_letter_code
_entity_poly.pdbx_strand_id
1 'polypeptide(L)'
;QGRLRLTLGDLVLYVYEPTPELLEESYDIYDEAYKRAYFRGVYIKKELIEVLVNNDLWSPFDDREADKIEKQIENLKVEAFKSFFNSKKLRGVKANIRAEERNLYKYKSKKMTLDHTSCEGVAAFSKSVWLISQTTKLKDGSHYNWKNFPISVIMDHYSSEQISSEVFRAIARRDPWRAMWSNGKKQSNLLGKPSCHFTRDQLNLCSYSSMYDNVYESPDSPNEKIIEDDDCLDGWFVAQKRKYEKDKKQQEVDSMIKNPKIANSQEVYVVAPDNQAAQEIYGLNDSAARNTIRNRQSVIEGAEGEQISFTEFQDVRQDIAMQSHNAAVSKIKG
;
A
#
# COMPACT_ATOMS: atom_id res chain seq x y z
N GLN A 1 -13.22 -3.80 25.87
CA GLN A 1 -12.73 -3.83 27.25
C GLN A 1 -11.18 -3.74 27.35
N GLY A 2 -10.46 -3.70 26.24
CA GLY A 2 -8.99 -3.61 26.20
C GLY A 2 -8.26 -4.88 26.65
N ARG A 3 -8.90 -6.03 26.47
CA ARG A 3 -8.33 -7.34 26.79
C ARG A 3 -8.81 -8.38 25.81
N LEU A 4 -7.92 -9.26 25.38
CA LEU A 4 -8.22 -10.45 24.60
C LEU A 4 -8.44 -11.63 25.55
N ARG A 5 -9.51 -12.38 25.34
CA ARG A 5 -9.79 -13.59 26.11
C ARG A 5 -9.25 -14.79 25.32
N LEU A 6 -8.37 -15.55 25.95
CA LEU A 6 -7.86 -16.81 25.42
C LEU A 6 -8.46 -17.98 26.22
N THR A 7 -8.89 -19.02 25.54
CA THR A 7 -9.42 -20.23 26.16
C THR A 7 -8.56 -21.41 25.75
N LEU A 8 -7.89 -22.02 26.68
CA LEU A 8 -6.97 -23.16 26.51
C LEU A 8 -7.50 -24.35 27.32
N GLY A 9 -8.42 -25.16 26.74
CA GLY A 9 -9.16 -26.15 27.49
C GLY A 9 -10.01 -25.48 28.58
N ASP A 10 -9.81 -25.87 29.82
CA ASP A 10 -10.51 -25.30 30.97
C ASP A 10 -9.87 -23.99 31.48
N LEU A 11 -8.70 -23.65 30.98
CA LEU A 11 -7.97 -22.45 31.39
C LEU A 11 -8.47 -21.24 30.60
N VAL A 12 -8.91 -20.20 31.30
CA VAL A 12 -9.26 -18.88 30.70
C VAL A 12 -8.25 -17.85 31.13
N LEU A 13 -7.57 -17.28 30.14
CA LEU A 13 -6.61 -16.21 30.30
C LEU A 13 -7.10 -14.92 29.66
N TYR A 14 -6.66 -13.81 30.18
CA TYR A 14 -6.92 -12.49 29.61
C TYR A 14 -5.58 -11.80 29.33
N VAL A 15 -5.33 -11.49 28.08
CA VAL A 15 -4.18 -10.68 27.67
C VAL A 15 -4.65 -9.23 27.55
N TYR A 16 -4.07 -8.38 28.38
CA TYR A 16 -4.36 -6.95 28.38
C TYR A 16 -3.44 -6.22 27.41
N GLU A 17 -3.89 -5.07 26.93
CA GLU A 17 -3.04 -4.19 26.18
C GLU A 17 -1.94 -3.62 27.09
N PRO A 18 -0.67 -3.59 26.64
CA PRO A 18 0.43 -3.07 27.46
C PRO A 18 0.25 -1.58 27.73
N THR A 19 0.59 -1.16 28.92
CA THR A 19 0.66 0.25 29.28
C THR A 19 1.85 0.92 28.58
N PRO A 20 1.89 2.27 28.46
CA PRO A 20 3.03 2.99 27.91
C PRO A 20 4.35 2.64 28.60
N GLU A 21 4.33 2.49 29.92
CA GLU A 21 5.50 2.11 30.72
C GLU A 21 6.01 0.73 30.36
N LEU A 22 5.13 -0.27 30.24
CA LEU A 22 5.49 -1.61 29.80
C LEU A 22 6.00 -1.62 28.35
N LEU A 23 5.48 -0.74 27.50
CA LEU A 23 6.00 -0.59 26.14
C LEU A 23 7.42 -0.05 26.16
N GLU A 24 7.72 0.95 26.99
CA GLU A 24 9.06 1.51 27.16
C GLU A 24 10.03 0.44 27.68
N GLU A 25 9.70 -0.23 28.78
CA GLU A 25 10.51 -1.34 29.31
C GLU A 25 10.76 -2.45 28.27
N SER A 26 9.79 -2.69 27.40
CA SER A 26 9.91 -3.71 26.34
C SER A 26 11.00 -3.39 25.32
N TYR A 27 11.33 -2.11 25.11
CA TYR A 27 12.45 -1.72 24.25
C TYR A 27 13.80 -2.02 24.89
N ASP A 28 13.94 -1.91 26.21
CA ASP A 28 15.14 -2.33 26.91
C ASP A 28 15.35 -3.85 26.75
N ILE A 29 14.29 -4.63 26.87
CA ILE A 29 14.33 -6.08 26.63
C ILE A 29 14.75 -6.40 25.18
N TYR A 30 14.24 -5.63 24.22
CA TYR A 30 14.64 -5.76 22.82
C TYR A 30 16.14 -5.50 22.66
N ASP A 31 16.64 -4.38 23.18
CA ASP A 31 18.03 -3.96 23.05
C ASP A 31 18.99 -4.94 23.73
N GLU A 32 18.65 -5.45 24.92
CA GLU A 32 19.45 -6.48 25.60
C GLU A 32 19.49 -7.78 24.79
N ALA A 33 18.35 -8.22 24.29
CA ALA A 33 18.29 -9.45 23.50
C ALA A 33 19.05 -9.32 22.17
N TYR A 34 18.94 -8.15 21.50
CA TYR A 34 19.71 -7.83 20.30
C TYR A 34 21.21 -7.87 20.57
N LYS A 35 21.70 -7.14 21.57
CA LYS A 35 23.12 -7.12 21.95
C LYS A 35 23.63 -8.53 22.30
N ARG A 36 22.84 -9.30 23.06
CA ARG A 36 23.18 -10.68 23.42
C ARG A 36 23.28 -11.59 22.19
N ALA A 37 22.37 -11.48 21.23
CA ALA A 37 22.40 -12.23 19.99
C ALA A 37 23.62 -11.83 19.14
N TYR A 38 23.88 -10.54 18.99
CA TYR A 38 25.02 -9.99 18.24
C TYR A 38 26.37 -10.48 18.78
N PHE A 39 26.58 -10.39 20.10
CA PHE A 39 27.82 -10.88 20.72
C PHE A 39 27.99 -12.41 20.68
N ARG A 40 26.91 -13.14 20.41
CA ARG A 40 26.97 -14.61 20.14
C ARG A 40 27.24 -14.93 18.68
N GLY A 41 27.44 -13.95 17.82
CA GLY A 41 27.71 -14.13 16.40
C GLY A 41 26.47 -14.46 15.57
N VAL A 42 25.28 -14.11 16.04
CA VAL A 42 24.04 -14.19 15.23
C VAL A 42 24.08 -13.09 14.18
N TYR A 43 23.70 -13.43 12.95
CA TYR A 43 23.66 -12.46 11.86
C TYR A 43 22.65 -11.36 12.09
N ILE A 44 22.99 -10.13 11.71
CA ILE A 44 22.01 -9.06 11.59
C ILE A 44 21.15 -9.30 10.32
N LYS A 45 19.97 -8.70 10.26
CA LYS A 45 19.03 -8.88 9.14
C LYS A 45 19.66 -8.57 7.78
N LYS A 46 20.54 -7.56 7.70
CA LYS A 46 21.25 -7.20 6.47
C LYS A 46 22.20 -8.29 6.01
N GLU A 47 23.01 -8.86 6.90
CA GLU A 47 23.93 -9.97 6.61
C GLU A 47 23.16 -11.24 6.22
N LEU A 48 22.02 -11.47 6.89
CA LEU A 48 21.16 -12.60 6.58
C LEU A 48 20.60 -12.53 5.15
N ILE A 49 20.24 -11.33 4.68
CA ILE A 49 19.83 -11.12 3.29
C ILE A 49 20.96 -11.47 2.32
N GLU A 50 22.21 -11.11 2.64
CA GLU A 50 23.38 -11.50 1.83
C GLU A 50 23.57 -13.03 1.79
N VAL A 51 23.35 -13.71 2.92
CA VAL A 51 23.34 -15.18 2.99
C VAL A 51 22.23 -15.78 2.11
N LEU A 52 21.02 -15.20 2.14
CA LEU A 52 19.91 -15.66 1.30
C LEU A 52 20.24 -15.52 -0.21
N VAL A 53 20.86 -14.41 -0.58
CA VAL A 53 21.29 -14.15 -1.98
C VAL A 53 22.38 -15.16 -2.40
N ASN A 54 23.40 -15.34 -1.56
CA ASN A 54 24.53 -16.22 -1.87
C ASN A 54 24.14 -17.70 -1.96
N ASN A 55 23.01 -18.09 -1.36
CA ASN A 55 22.48 -19.46 -1.41
C ASN A 55 21.29 -19.61 -2.38
N ASP A 56 21.04 -18.64 -3.25
CA ASP A 56 19.94 -18.65 -4.23
C ASP A 56 18.53 -18.83 -3.61
N LEU A 57 18.37 -18.51 -2.32
CA LEU A 57 17.09 -18.62 -1.63
C LEU A 57 16.19 -17.40 -1.86
N TRP A 58 16.80 -16.25 -2.11
CA TRP A 58 16.14 -14.99 -2.44
C TRP A 58 17.04 -14.13 -3.32
N SER A 59 16.43 -13.27 -4.14
CA SER A 59 17.16 -12.30 -4.97
C SER A 59 16.41 -10.95 -5.06
N PRO A 60 17.08 -9.85 -5.40
CA PRO A 60 16.43 -8.57 -5.70
C PRO A 60 15.42 -8.63 -6.85
N PHE A 61 15.46 -9.68 -7.67
CA PHE A 61 14.45 -9.96 -8.69
C PHE A 61 13.12 -10.37 -8.03
N ASP A 62 13.14 -11.13 -6.94
CA ASP A 62 11.93 -11.53 -6.20
C ASP A 62 11.19 -10.29 -5.64
N ASP A 63 11.89 -9.24 -5.18
CA ASP A 63 11.27 -7.99 -4.74
C ASP A 63 10.59 -7.28 -5.94
N ARG A 64 11.25 -7.21 -7.10
CA ARG A 64 10.64 -6.60 -8.29
C ARG A 64 9.41 -7.36 -8.79
N GLU A 65 9.44 -8.68 -8.69
CA GLU A 65 8.26 -9.49 -9.01
C GLU A 65 7.14 -9.29 -7.99
N ALA A 66 7.47 -9.19 -6.70
CA ALA A 66 6.48 -8.83 -5.67
C ALA A 66 5.83 -7.48 -5.96
N ASP A 67 6.60 -6.44 -6.31
CA ASP A 67 6.08 -5.11 -6.68
C ASP A 67 5.16 -5.16 -7.92
N LYS A 68 5.51 -5.99 -8.92
CA LYS A 68 4.64 -6.19 -10.09
C LYS A 68 3.32 -6.87 -9.73
N ILE A 69 3.39 -7.89 -8.88
CA ILE A 69 2.19 -8.59 -8.39
C ILE A 69 1.31 -7.64 -7.57
N GLU A 70 1.88 -6.79 -6.72
CA GLU A 70 1.12 -5.76 -5.99
C GLU A 70 0.37 -4.82 -6.94
N LYS A 71 1.05 -4.30 -7.97
CA LYS A 71 0.41 -3.47 -9.00
C LYS A 71 -0.67 -4.24 -9.78
N GLN A 72 -0.46 -5.52 -10.03
CA GLN A 72 -1.45 -6.38 -10.68
C GLN A 72 -2.68 -6.59 -9.80
N ILE A 73 -2.51 -6.83 -8.49
CA ILE A 73 -3.61 -6.92 -7.53
C ILE A 73 -4.41 -5.61 -7.51
N GLU A 74 -3.75 -4.45 -7.48
CA GLU A 74 -4.45 -3.15 -7.58
C GLU A 74 -5.26 -3.03 -8.87
N ASN A 75 -4.71 -3.44 -10.02
CA ASN A 75 -5.42 -3.42 -11.30
C ASN A 75 -6.64 -4.36 -11.29
N LEU A 76 -6.49 -5.56 -10.73
CA LEU A 76 -7.59 -6.51 -10.58
C LEU A 76 -8.68 -5.98 -9.64
N LYS A 77 -8.33 -5.30 -8.55
CA LYS A 77 -9.30 -4.65 -7.66
C LYS A 77 -10.06 -3.54 -8.38
N VAL A 78 -9.40 -2.72 -9.20
CA VAL A 78 -10.07 -1.73 -10.06
C VAL A 78 -11.00 -2.42 -11.08
N GLU A 79 -10.58 -3.54 -11.64
CA GLU A 79 -11.43 -4.33 -12.55
C GLU A 79 -12.64 -4.93 -11.82
N ALA A 80 -12.48 -5.41 -10.58
CA ALA A 80 -13.58 -5.89 -9.75
C ALA A 80 -14.61 -4.77 -9.52
N PHE A 81 -14.16 -3.57 -9.15
CA PHE A 81 -15.01 -2.40 -9.00
C PHE A 81 -15.80 -2.10 -10.30
N LYS A 82 -15.12 -2.01 -11.45
CA LYS A 82 -15.75 -1.72 -12.75
C LYS A 82 -16.72 -2.82 -13.20
N SER A 83 -16.47 -4.06 -12.79
CA SER A 83 -17.25 -5.24 -13.21
C SER A 83 -18.28 -5.66 -12.17
N PHE A 84 -18.56 -4.85 -11.17
CA PHE A 84 -19.43 -5.17 -10.04
C PHE A 84 -20.80 -5.71 -10.45
N PHE A 85 -21.43 -5.10 -11.46
CA PHE A 85 -22.74 -5.52 -11.96
C PHE A 85 -22.73 -6.78 -12.84
N ASN A 86 -21.54 -7.31 -13.18
CA ASN A 86 -21.39 -8.57 -13.92
C ASN A 86 -20.89 -9.67 -12.98
N SER A 87 -21.84 -10.38 -12.35
CA SER A 87 -21.54 -11.39 -11.34
C SER A 87 -20.60 -12.52 -11.81
N LYS A 88 -20.68 -12.93 -13.10
CA LYS A 88 -19.79 -13.96 -13.64
C LYS A 88 -18.35 -13.44 -13.76
N LYS A 89 -18.19 -12.25 -14.31
CA LYS A 89 -16.88 -11.60 -14.47
C LYS A 89 -16.28 -11.28 -13.09
N LEU A 90 -17.06 -10.69 -12.19
CA LEU A 90 -16.63 -10.35 -10.82
C LEU A 90 -16.09 -11.57 -10.08
N ARG A 91 -16.77 -12.72 -10.16
CA ARG A 91 -16.31 -13.96 -9.52
C ARG A 91 -14.95 -14.41 -10.07
N GLY A 92 -14.74 -14.34 -11.38
CA GLY A 92 -13.45 -14.66 -12.01
C GLY A 92 -12.34 -13.72 -11.57
N VAL A 93 -12.61 -12.39 -11.54
CA VAL A 93 -11.63 -11.38 -11.10
C VAL A 93 -11.25 -11.60 -9.63
N LYS A 94 -12.22 -11.86 -8.74
CA LYS A 94 -11.93 -12.17 -7.33
C LYS A 94 -11.10 -13.44 -7.16
N ALA A 95 -11.34 -14.47 -7.94
CA ALA A 95 -10.52 -15.67 -7.92
C ALA A 95 -9.06 -15.36 -8.31
N ASN A 96 -8.86 -14.50 -9.31
CA ASN A 96 -7.54 -14.04 -9.72
C ASN A 96 -6.86 -13.19 -8.60
N ILE A 97 -7.59 -12.28 -7.96
CA ILE A 97 -7.06 -11.52 -6.79
C ILE A 97 -6.52 -12.49 -5.74
N ARG A 98 -7.31 -13.50 -5.33
CA ARG A 98 -6.86 -14.48 -4.32
C ARG A 98 -5.67 -15.33 -4.80
N ALA A 99 -5.56 -15.59 -6.09
CA ALA A 99 -4.40 -16.29 -6.66
C ALA A 99 -3.14 -15.43 -6.58
N GLU A 100 -3.23 -14.14 -6.96
CA GLU A 100 -2.10 -13.23 -6.91
C GLU A 100 -1.70 -12.86 -5.47
N GLU A 101 -2.63 -12.75 -4.53
CA GLU A 101 -2.33 -12.57 -3.11
C GLU A 101 -1.52 -13.76 -2.55
N ARG A 102 -1.85 -15.00 -2.95
CA ARG A 102 -1.05 -16.19 -2.59
C ARG A 102 0.34 -16.17 -3.23
N ASN A 103 0.44 -15.71 -4.48
CA ASN A 103 1.73 -15.57 -5.15
C ASN A 103 2.58 -14.50 -4.46
N LEU A 104 2.02 -13.35 -4.14
CA LEU A 104 2.69 -12.28 -3.40
C LEU A 104 3.23 -12.78 -2.06
N TYR A 105 2.40 -13.54 -1.32
CA TYR A 105 2.82 -14.14 -0.06
C TYR A 105 4.03 -15.07 -0.24
N LYS A 106 4.08 -15.89 -1.30
CA LYS A 106 5.22 -16.76 -1.58
C LYS A 106 6.51 -15.97 -1.80
N TYR A 107 6.48 -14.88 -2.56
CA TYR A 107 7.67 -14.05 -2.79
C TYR A 107 8.12 -13.35 -1.50
N LYS A 108 7.18 -12.75 -0.76
CA LYS A 108 7.49 -12.09 0.51
C LYS A 108 8.01 -13.06 1.57
N SER A 109 7.44 -14.27 1.66
CA SER A 109 7.86 -15.27 2.63
C SER A 109 9.28 -15.77 2.40
N LYS A 110 9.78 -15.83 1.16
CA LYS A 110 11.17 -16.19 0.88
C LYS A 110 12.16 -15.31 1.63
N LYS A 111 11.97 -13.99 1.57
CA LYS A 111 12.82 -13.00 2.26
C LYS A 111 12.75 -13.11 3.78
N MET A 112 11.58 -13.52 4.29
CA MET A 112 11.31 -13.59 5.73
C MET A 112 11.60 -14.99 6.34
N THR A 113 11.94 -15.97 5.54
CA THR A 113 12.07 -17.38 5.98
C THR A 113 13.02 -17.52 7.16
N LEU A 114 14.13 -16.80 7.16
CA LEU A 114 15.14 -16.84 8.22
C LEU A 114 15.13 -15.61 9.15
N ASP A 115 14.16 -14.71 9.01
CA ASP A 115 14.12 -13.45 9.78
C ASP A 115 14.15 -13.70 11.30
N HIS A 116 13.49 -14.78 11.74
CA HIS A 116 13.45 -15.19 13.15
C HIS A 116 14.83 -15.62 13.71
N THR A 117 15.80 -15.91 12.85
CA THR A 117 17.17 -16.28 13.24
C THR A 117 18.12 -15.10 13.25
N SER A 118 17.67 -13.91 12.83
CA SER A 118 18.46 -12.67 12.90
C SER A 118 18.51 -12.09 14.32
N CYS A 119 19.47 -11.19 14.57
CA CYS A 119 19.51 -10.44 15.82
C CYS A 119 18.21 -9.70 16.09
N GLU A 120 17.66 -9.04 15.05
CA GLU A 120 16.38 -8.33 15.10
C GLU A 120 15.20 -9.26 15.38
N GLY A 121 15.18 -10.44 14.73
CA GLY A 121 14.12 -11.43 14.92
C GLY A 121 14.13 -12.02 16.34
N VAL A 122 15.30 -12.38 16.85
CA VAL A 122 15.49 -12.86 18.24
C VAL A 122 15.07 -11.78 19.25
N ALA A 123 15.46 -10.53 19.00
CA ALA A 123 15.09 -9.41 19.87
C ALA A 123 13.60 -9.13 19.86
N ALA A 124 12.97 -9.10 18.66
CA ALA A 124 11.53 -8.91 18.53
C ALA A 124 10.73 -10.04 19.19
N PHE A 125 11.18 -11.29 19.06
CA PHE A 125 10.56 -12.41 19.75
C PHE A 125 10.68 -12.27 21.27
N SER A 126 11.87 -11.94 21.79
CA SER A 126 12.10 -11.74 23.23
C SER A 126 11.22 -10.64 23.80
N LYS A 127 11.10 -9.50 23.10
CA LYS A 127 10.19 -8.40 23.42
C LYS A 127 8.73 -8.87 23.49
N SER A 128 8.28 -9.62 22.48
CA SER A 128 6.89 -10.12 22.39
C SER A 128 6.59 -11.09 23.52
N VAL A 129 7.50 -12.02 23.81
CA VAL A 129 7.39 -12.98 24.91
C VAL A 129 7.29 -12.24 26.25
N TRP A 130 8.14 -11.25 26.47
CA TRP A 130 8.13 -10.47 27.70
C TRP A 130 6.82 -9.69 27.87
N LEU A 131 6.37 -8.97 26.82
CA LEU A 131 5.11 -8.23 26.87
C LEU A 131 3.92 -9.14 27.20
N ILE A 132 3.80 -10.28 26.50
CA ILE A 132 2.71 -11.24 26.77
C ILE A 132 2.80 -11.76 28.19
N SER A 133 4.03 -12.01 28.70
CA SER A 133 4.21 -12.47 30.09
C SER A 133 3.73 -11.45 31.13
N GLN A 134 3.94 -10.16 30.88
CA GLN A 134 3.53 -9.10 31.79
C GLN A 134 2.05 -8.76 31.68
N THR A 135 1.46 -8.92 30.51
CA THR A 135 0.08 -8.50 30.25
C THR A 135 -0.95 -9.62 30.43
N THR A 136 -0.53 -10.90 30.58
CA THR A 136 -1.43 -12.03 30.74
C THR A 136 -1.84 -12.23 32.20
N LYS A 137 -3.14 -12.25 32.45
CA LYS A 137 -3.73 -12.43 33.78
C LYS A 137 -4.80 -13.53 33.77
N LEU A 138 -5.00 -14.12 34.95
CA LEU A 138 -6.11 -15.01 35.23
C LEU A 138 -7.45 -14.25 35.37
N LYS A 139 -8.54 -14.97 35.48
CA LYS A 139 -9.88 -14.38 35.65
C LYS A 139 -10.02 -13.51 36.91
N ASP A 140 -9.32 -13.87 37.96
CA ASP A 140 -9.25 -13.15 39.25
C ASP A 140 -8.34 -11.91 39.23
N GLY A 141 -7.65 -11.66 38.09
CA GLY A 141 -6.70 -10.54 37.93
C GLY A 141 -5.29 -10.85 38.39
N SER A 142 -5.01 -12.02 38.94
CA SER A 142 -3.66 -12.45 39.30
C SER A 142 -2.82 -12.75 38.05
N HIS A 143 -1.49 -12.60 38.15
CA HIS A 143 -0.58 -12.95 37.07
C HIS A 143 -0.56 -14.45 36.85
N TYR A 144 -0.50 -14.85 35.56
CA TYR A 144 -0.43 -16.26 35.20
C TYR A 144 0.94 -16.85 35.55
N ASN A 145 0.94 -18.06 36.15
CA ASN A 145 2.16 -18.79 36.41
C ASN A 145 2.60 -19.61 35.20
N TRP A 146 3.65 -19.18 34.50
CA TRP A 146 4.17 -19.76 33.27
C TRP A 146 4.75 -21.18 33.39
N LYS A 147 4.74 -21.78 34.59
CA LYS A 147 5.21 -23.16 34.79
C LYS A 147 4.29 -24.20 34.15
N ASN A 148 3.03 -23.88 33.94
CA ASN A 148 2.00 -24.86 33.53
C ASN A 148 1.84 -24.97 32.00
N PHE A 149 2.05 -23.86 31.26
CA PHE A 149 1.96 -23.84 29.80
C PHE A 149 3.13 -23.08 29.20
N PRO A 150 3.75 -23.59 28.12
CA PRO A 150 4.77 -22.85 27.39
C PRO A 150 4.18 -21.55 26.83
N ILE A 151 4.93 -20.47 26.95
CA ILE A 151 4.51 -19.15 26.44
C ILE A 151 4.26 -19.17 24.92
N SER A 152 4.94 -20.05 24.18
CA SER A 152 4.74 -20.23 22.73
C SER A 152 3.31 -20.59 22.39
N VAL A 153 2.68 -21.50 23.16
CA VAL A 153 1.28 -21.91 22.96
C VAL A 153 0.34 -20.73 23.13
N ILE A 154 0.61 -19.85 24.12
CA ILE A 154 -0.21 -18.67 24.35
C ILE A 154 0.01 -17.64 23.24
N MET A 155 1.25 -17.49 22.75
CA MET A 155 1.55 -16.62 21.63
C MET A 155 0.86 -17.04 20.35
N ASP A 156 0.83 -18.34 20.05
CA ASP A 156 0.13 -18.89 18.89
C ASP A 156 -1.38 -18.63 18.98
N HIS A 157 -1.98 -18.92 20.14
CA HIS A 157 -3.39 -18.59 20.36
C HIS A 157 -3.67 -17.08 20.32
N TYR A 158 -2.80 -16.27 20.92
CA TYR A 158 -2.93 -14.80 20.85
C TYR A 158 -2.92 -14.31 19.41
N SER A 159 -2.02 -14.85 18.58
CA SER A 159 -1.93 -14.47 17.16
C SER A 159 -3.17 -14.91 16.38
N SER A 160 -3.71 -16.09 16.66
CA SER A 160 -4.90 -16.62 15.98
C SER A 160 -6.20 -15.90 16.34
N GLU A 161 -6.28 -15.35 17.56
CA GLU A 161 -7.47 -14.62 18.06
C GLU A 161 -7.41 -13.11 17.77
N GLN A 162 -6.38 -12.62 17.06
CA GLN A 162 -6.34 -11.22 16.64
C GLN A 162 -7.45 -10.93 15.64
N ILE A 163 -8.09 -9.78 15.82
CA ILE A 163 -9.18 -9.32 14.95
C ILE A 163 -8.59 -8.94 13.57
N SER A 164 -9.08 -9.60 12.53
CA SER A 164 -8.66 -9.30 11.16
C SER A 164 -9.22 -7.95 10.67
N SER A 165 -8.57 -7.37 9.66
CA SER A 165 -9.04 -6.14 9.01
C SER A 165 -10.45 -6.28 8.42
N GLU A 166 -10.80 -7.47 7.92
CA GLU A 166 -12.13 -7.78 7.40
C GLU A 166 -13.22 -7.67 8.47
N VAL A 167 -12.92 -8.16 9.68
CA VAL A 167 -13.85 -8.06 10.82
C VAL A 167 -14.01 -6.60 11.26
N PHE A 168 -12.91 -5.81 11.33
CA PHE A 168 -13.00 -4.39 11.62
C PHE A 168 -13.85 -3.64 10.59
N ARG A 169 -13.66 -3.93 9.31
CA ARG A 169 -14.48 -3.37 8.22
C ARG A 169 -15.96 -3.74 8.38
N ALA A 170 -16.26 -5.01 8.67
CA ALA A 170 -17.64 -5.47 8.87
C ALA A 170 -18.30 -4.78 10.07
N ILE A 171 -17.59 -4.60 11.19
CA ILE A 171 -18.10 -3.89 12.36
C ILE A 171 -18.33 -2.41 12.05
N ALA A 172 -17.35 -1.75 11.39
CA ALA A 172 -17.41 -0.34 11.09
C ALA A 172 -18.58 0.07 10.18
N ARG A 173 -19.09 -0.87 9.37
CA ARG A 173 -20.22 -0.65 8.44
C ARG A 173 -21.59 -0.92 9.06
N ARG A 174 -21.67 -1.67 10.16
CA ARG A 174 -22.94 -2.26 10.67
C ARG A 174 -23.34 -1.68 12.02
N ASP A 175 -24.63 -1.70 12.24
CA ASP A 175 -25.18 -1.47 13.56
C ASP A 175 -24.91 -2.67 14.53
N PRO A 176 -24.78 -2.42 15.81
CA PRO A 176 -25.02 -1.15 16.51
C PRO A 176 -23.83 -0.16 16.52
N TRP A 177 -22.64 -0.58 16.02
CA TRP A 177 -21.43 0.26 16.05
C TRP A 177 -21.62 1.53 15.23
N ARG A 178 -22.21 1.44 14.03
CA ARG A 178 -22.37 2.59 13.13
C ARG A 178 -23.22 3.69 13.77
N ALA A 179 -24.33 3.35 14.41
CA ALA A 179 -25.16 4.28 15.15
C ALA A 179 -24.40 4.93 16.31
N MET A 180 -23.64 4.13 17.08
CA MET A 180 -22.84 4.63 18.20
C MET A 180 -21.73 5.57 17.71
N TRP A 181 -21.04 5.25 16.62
CA TRP A 181 -20.03 6.07 15.98
C TRP A 181 -20.61 7.41 15.52
N SER A 182 -21.71 7.40 14.77
CA SER A 182 -22.35 8.61 14.24
C SER A 182 -22.77 9.60 15.34
N ASN A 183 -23.24 9.07 16.47
CA ASN A 183 -23.62 9.90 17.62
C ASN A 183 -22.43 10.33 18.48
N GLY A 184 -21.37 9.49 18.55
CA GLY A 184 -20.25 9.68 19.47
C GLY A 184 -19.02 10.34 18.86
N LYS A 185 -18.85 10.34 17.53
CA LYS A 185 -17.63 10.84 16.86
C LYS A 185 -17.32 12.32 17.12
N LYS A 186 -18.34 13.13 17.41
CA LYS A 186 -18.20 14.54 17.78
C LYS A 186 -17.96 14.77 19.26
N GLN A 187 -18.06 13.73 20.08
CA GLN A 187 -17.85 13.78 21.50
C GLN A 187 -16.45 13.28 21.85
N SER A 188 -15.79 13.97 22.77
CA SER A 188 -14.44 13.59 23.25
C SER A 188 -14.43 12.28 24.05
N ASN A 189 -15.58 11.64 24.27
CA ASN A 189 -15.75 10.52 25.18
C ASN A 189 -16.47 9.32 24.50
N LEU A 190 -16.04 8.97 23.30
CA LEU A 190 -16.50 7.76 22.64
C LEU A 190 -16.12 6.53 23.48
N LEU A 191 -17.00 5.52 23.57
CA LEU A 191 -16.82 4.32 24.42
C LEU A 191 -16.71 4.63 25.93
N GLY A 192 -17.18 5.79 26.39
CA GLY A 192 -17.14 6.17 27.80
C GLY A 192 -15.76 6.52 28.34
N LYS A 193 -14.79 6.77 27.46
CA LYS A 193 -13.41 7.15 27.82
C LYS A 193 -12.76 8.04 26.77
N PRO A 194 -11.79 8.88 27.15
CA PRO A 194 -11.02 9.69 26.21
C PRO A 194 -10.27 8.83 25.19
N SER A 195 -10.05 9.35 23.98
CA SER A 195 -9.37 8.64 22.88
C SER A 195 -7.93 8.24 23.19
N CYS A 196 -7.24 8.96 24.07
CA CYS A 196 -5.90 8.60 24.54
C CYS A 196 -5.84 7.29 25.35
N HIS A 197 -6.99 6.82 25.85
CA HIS A 197 -7.13 5.53 26.53
C HIS A 197 -7.74 4.44 25.65
N PHE A 198 -7.85 4.66 24.34
CA PHE A 198 -8.33 3.64 23.43
C PHE A 198 -7.27 2.58 23.22
N THR A 199 -7.72 1.33 23.14
CA THR A 199 -6.87 0.22 22.74
C THR A 199 -6.55 0.29 21.25
N ARG A 200 -5.50 -0.43 20.83
CA ARG A 200 -5.14 -0.53 19.40
C ARG A 200 -6.32 -0.96 18.54
N ASP A 201 -7.10 -1.96 18.98
CA ASP A 201 -8.28 -2.41 18.26
C ASP A 201 -9.37 -1.35 18.20
N GLN A 202 -9.57 -0.59 19.28
CA GLN A 202 -10.52 0.53 19.28
C GLN A 202 -10.07 1.65 18.33
N LEU A 203 -8.79 1.96 18.30
CA LEU A 203 -8.22 2.94 17.34
C LEU A 203 -8.36 2.45 15.89
N ASN A 204 -8.09 1.18 15.62
CA ASN A 204 -8.30 0.57 14.31
C ASN A 204 -9.77 0.68 13.88
N LEU A 205 -10.70 0.36 14.77
CA LEU A 205 -12.12 0.47 14.50
C LEU A 205 -12.56 1.92 14.23
N CYS A 206 -12.04 2.89 14.97
CA CYS A 206 -12.27 4.31 14.72
C CYS A 206 -11.70 4.74 13.35
N SER A 207 -10.51 4.26 13.00
CA SER A 207 -9.88 4.53 11.70
C SER A 207 -10.72 4.03 10.53
N TYR A 208 -11.17 2.75 10.60
CA TYR A 208 -12.09 2.21 9.59
C TYR A 208 -13.42 2.96 9.55
N SER A 209 -13.96 3.37 10.70
CA SER A 209 -15.20 4.14 10.76
C SER A 209 -15.06 5.50 10.08
N SER A 210 -13.94 6.21 10.32
CA SER A 210 -13.63 7.47 9.63
C SER A 210 -13.42 7.26 8.12
N MET A 211 -12.79 6.15 7.73
CA MET A 211 -12.65 5.79 6.32
C MET A 211 -14.03 5.66 5.65
N TYR A 212 -14.98 4.95 6.29
CA TYR A 212 -16.33 4.80 5.75
C TYR A 212 -17.11 6.13 5.75
N ASP A 213 -16.92 7.01 6.74
CA ASP A 213 -17.49 8.36 6.69
C ASP A 213 -17.03 9.11 5.43
N ASN A 214 -15.72 9.10 5.16
CA ASN A 214 -15.16 9.73 3.96
C ASN A 214 -15.72 9.12 2.66
N VAL A 215 -15.99 7.80 2.64
CA VAL A 215 -16.62 7.15 1.49
C VAL A 215 -18.05 7.63 1.30
N TYR A 216 -18.88 7.63 2.36
CA TYR A 216 -20.27 8.04 2.29
C TYR A 216 -20.45 9.54 2.02
N GLU A 217 -19.54 10.37 2.50
CA GLU A 217 -19.57 11.83 2.33
C GLU A 217 -18.92 12.27 0.98
N SER A 218 -18.27 11.35 0.26
CA SER A 218 -17.66 11.66 -1.03
C SER A 218 -18.71 11.98 -2.11
N PRO A 219 -18.52 13.06 -2.92
CA PRO A 219 -19.39 13.32 -4.07
C PRO A 219 -19.44 12.19 -5.09
N ASP A 220 -18.34 11.44 -5.23
CA ASP A 220 -18.20 10.29 -6.11
C ASP A 220 -18.46 8.96 -5.36
N SER A 221 -19.21 8.97 -4.25
CA SER A 221 -19.47 7.78 -3.44
C SER A 221 -20.04 6.63 -4.29
N PRO A 222 -19.48 5.43 -4.19
CA PRO A 222 -20.00 4.29 -4.94
C PRO A 222 -21.32 3.79 -4.35
N ASN A 223 -22.00 2.91 -5.09
CA ASN A 223 -23.24 2.28 -4.60
C ASN A 223 -22.99 1.52 -3.29
N GLU A 224 -23.97 1.50 -2.39
CA GLU A 224 -23.89 0.86 -1.06
C GLU A 224 -23.44 -0.61 -1.15
N LYS A 225 -23.92 -1.36 -2.14
CA LYS A 225 -23.51 -2.75 -2.36
C LYS A 225 -22.03 -2.90 -2.73
N ILE A 226 -21.44 -1.87 -3.35
CA ILE A 226 -20.00 -1.83 -3.64
C ILE A 226 -19.23 -1.54 -2.36
N ILE A 227 -19.77 -0.68 -1.48
CA ILE A 227 -19.17 -0.37 -0.18
C ILE A 227 -19.15 -1.62 0.73
N GLU A 228 -20.13 -2.49 0.59
CA GLU A 228 -20.18 -3.77 1.34
C GLU A 228 -19.15 -4.80 0.85
N ASP A 229 -18.62 -4.67 -0.36
CA ASP A 229 -17.67 -5.58 -0.98
C ASP A 229 -16.25 -5.01 -0.87
N ASP A 230 -15.44 -5.58 0.00
CA ASP A 230 -14.11 -5.05 0.33
C ASP A 230 -13.17 -4.97 -0.90
N ASP A 231 -13.18 -5.98 -1.80
CA ASP A 231 -12.35 -5.96 -3.00
C ASP A 231 -12.78 -4.85 -3.98
N CYS A 232 -14.10 -4.66 -4.11
CA CYS A 232 -14.65 -3.63 -4.99
C CYS A 232 -14.44 -2.23 -4.41
N LEU A 233 -14.59 -2.08 -3.09
CA LEU A 233 -14.32 -0.81 -2.40
C LEU A 233 -12.83 -0.43 -2.49
N ASP A 234 -11.93 -1.38 -2.28
CA ASP A 234 -10.49 -1.16 -2.47
C ASP A 234 -10.18 -0.75 -3.91
N GLY A 235 -10.83 -1.37 -4.89
CA GLY A 235 -10.72 -0.99 -6.29
C GLY A 235 -11.20 0.43 -6.57
N TRP A 236 -12.27 0.87 -5.92
CA TRP A 236 -12.73 2.25 -5.98
C TRP A 236 -11.69 3.22 -5.39
N PHE A 237 -11.10 2.93 -4.22
CA PHE A 237 -10.04 3.75 -3.64
C PHE A 237 -8.84 3.90 -4.58
N VAL A 238 -8.37 2.80 -5.18
CA VAL A 238 -7.28 2.83 -6.16
C VAL A 238 -7.66 3.68 -7.39
N ALA A 239 -8.89 3.55 -7.89
CA ALA A 239 -9.37 4.34 -9.02
C ALA A 239 -9.43 5.84 -8.69
N GLN A 240 -9.91 6.22 -7.50
CA GLN A 240 -9.96 7.61 -7.03
C GLN A 240 -8.54 8.18 -6.84
N LYS A 241 -7.63 7.43 -6.23
CA LYS A 241 -6.23 7.82 -6.08
C LYS A 241 -5.58 8.12 -7.43
N ARG A 242 -5.74 7.22 -8.41
CA ARG A 242 -5.22 7.40 -9.77
C ARG A 242 -5.84 8.60 -10.49
N LYS A 243 -7.15 8.85 -10.31
CA LYS A 243 -7.82 10.04 -10.83
C LYS A 243 -7.21 11.30 -10.22
N TYR A 244 -7.09 11.36 -8.91
CA TYR A 244 -6.51 12.50 -8.20
C TYR A 244 -5.05 12.78 -8.63
N GLU A 245 -4.22 11.75 -8.72
CA GLU A 245 -2.82 11.88 -9.18
C GLU A 245 -2.74 12.41 -10.61
N LYS A 246 -3.63 11.92 -11.49
CA LYS A 246 -3.73 12.43 -12.87
C LYS A 246 -4.18 13.89 -12.91
N ASP A 247 -5.22 14.24 -12.16
CA ASP A 247 -5.75 15.62 -12.12
C ASP A 247 -4.71 16.58 -11.53
N LYS A 248 -3.98 16.16 -10.49
CA LYS A 248 -2.87 16.94 -9.91
C LYS A 248 -1.77 17.19 -10.93
N LYS A 249 -1.32 16.15 -11.64
CA LYS A 249 -0.32 16.29 -12.71
C LYS A 249 -0.82 17.22 -13.84
N GLN A 250 -2.09 17.12 -14.22
CA GLN A 250 -2.69 17.99 -15.21
C GLN A 250 -2.67 19.45 -14.73
N GLN A 251 -3.02 19.70 -13.47
CA GLN A 251 -2.95 21.05 -12.88
C GLN A 251 -1.54 21.60 -12.82
N GLU A 252 -0.55 20.77 -12.50
CA GLU A 252 0.86 21.15 -12.51
C GLU A 252 1.31 21.56 -13.92
N VAL A 253 0.98 20.77 -14.94
CA VAL A 253 1.26 21.09 -16.35
C VAL A 253 0.53 22.38 -16.78
N ASP A 254 -0.76 22.50 -16.46
CA ASP A 254 -1.55 23.70 -16.78
C ASP A 254 -0.99 24.97 -16.10
N SER A 255 -0.48 24.84 -14.87
CA SER A 255 0.17 25.93 -14.15
C SER A 255 1.50 26.35 -14.81
N MET A 256 2.26 25.40 -15.32
CA MET A 256 3.49 25.66 -16.08
C MET A 256 3.17 26.37 -17.40
N ILE A 257 2.16 25.93 -18.13
CA ILE A 257 1.74 26.53 -19.41
C ILE A 257 1.20 27.95 -19.21
N LYS A 258 0.51 28.24 -18.10
CA LYS A 258 0.01 29.57 -17.75
C LYS A 258 1.11 30.57 -17.34
N ASN A 259 2.36 30.13 -17.19
CA ASN A 259 3.48 31.03 -16.90
C ASN A 259 3.67 32.03 -18.06
N PRO A 260 3.64 33.34 -17.82
CA PRO A 260 3.76 34.38 -18.89
C PRO A 260 4.99 34.25 -19.80
N LYS A 261 6.06 33.63 -19.29
CA LYS A 261 7.28 33.34 -20.05
C LYS A 261 7.12 32.21 -21.08
N ILE A 262 6.11 31.35 -20.88
CA ILE A 262 5.89 30.15 -21.68
C ILE A 262 4.57 30.26 -22.48
N ALA A 263 3.62 31.11 -22.04
CA ALA A 263 2.29 31.26 -22.65
C ALA A 263 2.30 31.59 -24.15
N ASN A 264 3.35 32.23 -24.64
CA ASN A 264 3.54 32.58 -26.08
C ASN A 264 4.41 31.56 -26.82
N SER A 265 4.83 30.48 -26.18
CA SER A 265 5.67 29.45 -26.80
C SER A 265 4.80 28.48 -27.58
N GLN A 266 5.14 28.18 -28.83
CA GLN A 266 4.46 27.21 -29.67
C GLN A 266 4.63 25.78 -29.13
N GLU A 267 5.70 25.52 -28.38
CA GLU A 267 6.06 24.22 -27.84
C GLU A 267 6.76 24.39 -26.47
N VAL A 268 6.46 23.51 -25.54
CA VAL A 268 7.11 23.46 -24.24
C VAL A 268 7.69 22.06 -24.05
N TYR A 269 8.98 21.99 -23.79
CA TYR A 269 9.66 20.74 -23.48
C TYR A 269 9.72 20.56 -21.96
N VAL A 270 9.20 19.42 -21.49
CA VAL A 270 9.25 19.04 -20.09
C VAL A 270 10.25 17.90 -19.94
N VAL A 271 11.25 18.08 -19.10
CA VAL A 271 12.22 17.01 -18.77
C VAL A 271 11.61 16.12 -17.71
N ALA A 272 11.38 14.86 -18.04
CA ALA A 272 10.91 13.86 -17.10
C ALA A 272 12.10 13.21 -16.38
N PRO A 273 11.98 12.92 -15.07
CA PRO A 273 13.06 12.28 -14.31
C PRO A 273 13.27 10.82 -14.69
N ASP A 274 12.24 10.14 -15.22
CA ASP A 274 12.29 8.75 -15.64
C ASP A 274 11.33 8.46 -16.82
N ASN A 275 11.46 7.26 -17.39
CA ASN A 275 10.64 6.83 -18.53
C ASN A 275 9.14 6.72 -18.19
N GLN A 276 8.78 6.44 -16.95
CA GLN A 276 7.39 6.33 -16.53
C GLN A 276 6.74 7.73 -16.49
N ALA A 277 7.41 8.70 -15.89
CA ALA A 277 6.97 10.09 -15.88
C ALA A 277 6.91 10.67 -17.32
N ALA A 278 7.85 10.31 -18.21
CA ALA A 278 7.82 10.68 -19.60
C ALA A 278 6.58 10.15 -20.33
N GLN A 279 6.22 8.89 -20.13
CA GLN A 279 5.00 8.27 -20.69
C GLN A 279 3.73 8.93 -20.18
N GLU A 280 3.69 9.27 -18.91
CA GLU A 280 2.54 9.94 -18.29
C GLU A 280 2.35 11.35 -18.84
N ILE A 281 3.44 12.14 -18.96
CA ILE A 281 3.42 13.48 -19.58
C ILE A 281 3.02 13.37 -21.05
N TYR A 282 3.57 12.38 -21.77
CA TYR A 282 3.18 12.11 -23.17
C TYR A 282 1.68 11.80 -23.27
N GLY A 283 1.13 11.09 -22.30
CA GLY A 283 -0.31 10.77 -22.22
C GLY A 283 -1.23 11.98 -22.05
N LEU A 284 -0.71 13.11 -21.52
CA LEU A 284 -1.47 14.36 -21.35
C LEU A 284 -1.60 15.18 -22.64
N ASN A 285 -0.73 14.92 -23.66
CA ASN A 285 -0.78 15.63 -24.93
C ASN A 285 -2.04 15.25 -25.74
N ASP A 286 -2.52 16.19 -26.53
CA ASP A 286 -3.58 15.94 -27.49
C ASP A 286 -3.10 15.03 -28.66
N SER A 287 -4.01 14.64 -29.54
CA SER A 287 -3.68 13.76 -30.67
C SER A 287 -2.72 14.41 -31.68
N ALA A 288 -2.80 15.73 -31.86
CA ALA A 288 -1.95 16.47 -32.79
C ALA A 288 -0.52 16.55 -32.22
N ALA A 289 -0.35 16.91 -30.95
CA ALA A 289 0.93 16.94 -30.28
C ALA A 289 1.61 15.55 -30.25
N ARG A 290 0.86 14.48 -29.98
CA ARG A 290 1.39 13.10 -30.00
C ARG A 290 1.88 12.70 -31.39
N ASN A 291 1.18 13.06 -32.44
CA ASN A 291 1.62 12.79 -33.82
C ASN A 291 2.90 13.57 -34.13
N THR A 292 3.01 14.83 -33.72
CA THR A 292 4.22 15.64 -33.89
C THR A 292 5.41 15.01 -33.18
N ILE A 293 5.23 14.58 -31.92
CA ILE A 293 6.29 13.91 -31.12
C ILE A 293 6.72 12.61 -31.81
N ARG A 294 5.76 11.78 -32.27
CA ARG A 294 6.03 10.51 -32.95
C ARG A 294 6.81 10.71 -34.24
N ASN A 295 6.41 11.69 -35.05
CA ASN A 295 7.10 12.01 -36.28
C ASN A 295 8.54 12.46 -36.03
N ARG A 296 8.77 13.25 -34.96
CA ARG A 296 10.12 13.66 -34.57
C ARG A 296 10.95 12.48 -34.06
N GLN A 297 10.38 11.59 -33.27
CA GLN A 297 11.06 10.38 -32.83
C GLN A 297 11.48 9.50 -34.01
N SER A 298 10.61 9.29 -34.97
CA SER A 298 10.93 8.47 -36.15
C SER A 298 12.07 9.08 -37.00
N VAL A 299 12.17 10.40 -37.02
CA VAL A 299 13.29 11.08 -37.71
C VAL A 299 14.59 10.98 -36.92
N ILE A 300 14.51 11.10 -35.58
CA ILE A 300 15.69 10.94 -34.72
C ILE A 300 16.20 9.49 -34.73
N GLU A 301 15.30 8.52 -34.69
CA GLU A 301 15.65 7.09 -34.76
C GLU A 301 16.17 6.69 -36.16
N GLY A 302 15.77 7.40 -37.23
CA GLY A 302 16.28 7.20 -38.58
C GLY A 302 17.60 7.89 -38.88
N ALA A 303 18.12 8.74 -37.96
CA ALA A 303 19.40 9.36 -38.12
C ALA A 303 20.53 8.41 -37.71
N GLU A 304 21.49 8.15 -38.59
CA GLU A 304 22.68 7.33 -38.31
C GLU A 304 23.63 8.11 -37.40
N GLY A 305 23.61 7.86 -36.09
CA GLY A 305 24.60 8.39 -35.14
C GLY A 305 24.07 8.56 -33.69
N GLU A 306 24.97 8.41 -32.72
CA GLU A 306 24.64 8.54 -31.28
C GLU A 306 24.39 9.99 -30.81
N GLN A 307 24.74 11.01 -31.62
CA GLN A 307 24.53 12.43 -31.32
C GLN A 307 24.12 13.20 -32.57
N ILE A 308 22.96 13.84 -32.53
CA ILE A 308 22.47 14.74 -33.55
C ILE A 308 23.04 16.14 -33.30
N SER A 309 23.71 16.77 -34.29
CA SER A 309 24.19 18.12 -34.17
C SER A 309 23.04 19.14 -34.16
N PHE A 310 23.24 20.32 -33.59
CA PHE A 310 22.23 21.37 -33.56
C PHE A 310 21.76 21.81 -34.97
N THR A 311 22.64 21.74 -35.97
CA THR A 311 22.35 22.02 -37.38
C THR A 311 21.43 20.96 -37.97
N GLU A 312 21.73 19.69 -37.77
CA GLU A 312 20.85 18.56 -38.21
C GLU A 312 19.47 18.61 -37.55
N PHE A 313 19.40 19.01 -36.27
CA PHE A 313 18.13 19.24 -35.61
C PHE A 313 17.32 20.40 -36.23
N GLN A 314 17.98 21.48 -36.70
CA GLN A 314 17.30 22.56 -37.41
C GLN A 314 16.80 22.14 -38.79
N ASP A 315 17.59 21.35 -39.53
CA ASP A 315 17.19 20.82 -40.84
C ASP A 315 15.98 19.89 -40.73
N VAL A 316 15.98 18.97 -39.75
CA VAL A 316 14.86 18.11 -39.42
C VAL A 316 13.61 18.92 -39.07
N ARG A 317 13.75 20.01 -38.32
CA ARG A 317 12.65 20.92 -38.00
C ARG A 317 12.06 21.61 -39.20
N GLN A 318 12.90 22.03 -40.17
CA GLN A 318 12.46 22.64 -41.42
C GLN A 318 11.73 21.61 -42.29
N ASP A 319 12.23 20.40 -42.40
CA ASP A 319 11.62 19.35 -43.19
C ASP A 319 10.22 18.94 -42.63
N ILE A 320 10.08 18.84 -41.33
CA ILE A 320 8.78 18.60 -40.68
C ILE A 320 7.79 19.75 -40.92
N ALA A 321 8.29 21.00 -40.87
CA ALA A 321 7.46 22.16 -41.16
C ALA A 321 7.02 22.21 -42.62
N MET A 322 7.91 21.87 -43.56
CA MET A 322 7.56 21.74 -44.98
C MET A 322 6.58 20.62 -45.29
N GLN A 323 6.75 19.42 -44.63
CA GLN A 323 5.81 18.31 -44.79
C GLN A 323 4.43 18.67 -44.26
N SER A 324 4.34 19.34 -43.12
CA SER A 324 3.07 19.77 -42.52
C SER A 324 2.39 20.84 -43.38
N HIS A 325 3.14 21.75 -43.98
CA HIS A 325 2.63 22.75 -44.91
C HIS A 325 2.10 22.10 -46.21
N ASN A 326 2.87 21.18 -46.77
CA ASN A 326 2.47 20.47 -48.01
C ASN A 326 1.21 19.59 -47.76
N ALA A 327 1.11 18.97 -46.57
CA ALA A 327 -0.11 18.20 -46.19
C ALA A 327 -1.32 19.11 -46.00
N ALA A 328 -1.15 20.31 -45.46
CA ALA A 328 -2.21 21.31 -45.34
C ALA A 328 -2.66 21.85 -46.73
N VAL A 329 -1.70 22.14 -47.61
CA VAL A 329 -1.99 22.59 -48.99
C VAL A 329 -2.69 21.49 -49.82
N SER A 330 -2.33 20.24 -49.65
CA SER A 330 -2.98 19.13 -50.35
C SER A 330 -4.43 18.94 -49.90
N LYS A 331 -4.77 19.20 -48.63
CA LYS A 331 -6.15 19.15 -48.09
C LYS A 331 -7.02 20.34 -48.59
N ILE A 332 -6.43 21.44 -49.01
CA ILE A 332 -7.15 22.61 -49.52
C ILE A 332 -7.43 22.46 -51.04
N LYS A 333 -6.62 21.65 -51.72
CA LYS A 333 -6.74 21.44 -53.17
C LYS A 333 -7.54 20.21 -53.59
N GLY A 334 -8.00 19.38 -52.65
CA GLY A 334 -8.94 18.27 -52.89
C GLY A 334 -10.30 18.55 -52.27
#